data_96654e4c30b0be2133cedb0679b11e9d
#
_entry.id   96654e4c30b0be2133cedb0679b11e9d
#
_cell.length_a   1.000
_cell.length_b   1.000
_cell.length_c   1.000
_cell.angle_alpha   90.00
_cell.angle_beta   90.00
_cell.angle_gamma   90.00
#
_symmetry.space_group_name_H-M   'P 1'
#
loop_
_entity.id
_entity.type
_entity.pdbx_description
1 polymer ?
#
loop_
_entity_poly.entity_id
_entity_poly.type
_entity_poly.pdbx_seq_one_letter_code
_entity_poly.pdbx_strand_id
1 'polypeptide(L)'
;MTERQEDRIRLLIVDDHAETRDNIRKLLQFEPDIVVVGAARSGEEALQIAVDQKPHVALMDINMPDMDGITATKKLKEEVRFAQIVILSVQNEPDYMRRAMQAGARDFLSKPPSTDELITAIRSAAEEAKKIEAIQLQPPPEIQTGYLAPGLASRPHGKLLTVYSPKGGVGCTTLATNIAIGLNTDETPTVLVDGNLQFGDVSVFLNLQVKNSIVDLASRSEEIDVDIVEDVLMRHESGLRVLAAPQRPEMADEIQAEQVKKVLRYLKQNYAYVVVDSSSTMDDITLAILDLTDVLLAVATTDIPSIKDSRLLFDLLSILEFHRENI
;
A
#
# COMPACT_ATOMS: atom_id res chain seq x y z
N MET A 1 -35.82 7.21 5.49
CA MET A 1 -35.10 8.16 6.39
C MET A 1 -33.80 7.53 6.98
N THR A 2 -33.35 6.43 6.45
CA THR A 2 -32.21 5.63 7.01
C THR A 2 -30.85 5.90 6.33
N GLU A 3 -30.84 6.45 5.12
CA GLU A 3 -29.60 6.67 4.34
C GLU A 3 -28.72 7.87 4.77
N ARG A 4 -29.24 8.75 5.63
CA ARG A 4 -28.49 9.95 6.08
C ARG A 4 -27.61 9.74 7.31
N GLN A 5 -27.67 8.59 7.99
CA GLN A 5 -26.90 8.36 9.22
C GLN A 5 -25.55 7.69 8.95
N GLU A 6 -25.41 6.92 7.86
CA GLU A 6 -24.19 6.18 7.52
C GLU A 6 -23.08 7.07 6.94
N ASP A 7 -23.41 8.25 6.44
CA ASP A 7 -22.43 9.13 5.78
C ASP A 7 -21.74 10.14 6.73
N ARG A 8 -22.13 10.17 8.01
CA ARG A 8 -21.53 11.09 8.98
C ARG A 8 -20.13 10.69 9.41
N ILE A 9 -19.31 11.70 9.70
CA ILE A 9 -17.96 11.53 10.23
C ILE A 9 -18.06 11.11 11.70
N ARG A 10 -17.66 9.89 12.03
CA ARG A 10 -17.56 9.41 13.41
C ARG A 10 -16.27 9.92 14.03
N LEU A 11 -16.39 10.77 15.06
CA LEU A 11 -15.28 11.40 15.73
C LEU A 11 -15.12 10.90 17.16
N LEU A 12 -13.91 10.53 17.54
CA LEU A 12 -13.49 10.26 18.91
C LEU A 12 -12.66 11.43 19.43
N ILE A 13 -12.97 11.94 20.63
CA ILE A 13 -12.19 13.00 21.28
C ILE A 13 -11.43 12.38 22.44
N VAL A 14 -10.10 12.57 22.48
CA VAL A 14 -9.22 12.01 23.51
C VAL A 14 -8.38 13.14 24.13
N ASP A 15 -8.65 13.47 25.37
CA ASP A 15 -7.98 14.53 26.12
C ASP A 15 -8.25 14.29 27.62
N ASP A 16 -7.26 14.42 28.49
CA ASP A 16 -7.44 14.19 29.92
C ASP A 16 -8.26 15.30 30.60
N HIS A 17 -8.28 16.51 30.00
CA HIS A 17 -9.02 17.66 30.51
C HIS A 17 -10.49 17.63 30.03
N ALA A 18 -11.41 17.51 30.97
CA ALA A 18 -12.87 17.51 30.68
C ALA A 18 -13.33 18.76 29.96
N GLU A 19 -12.82 19.94 30.37
CA GLU A 19 -13.17 21.24 29.79
C GLU A 19 -12.79 21.29 28.28
N THR A 20 -11.64 20.77 27.91
CA THR A 20 -11.20 20.69 26.51
C THR A 20 -12.16 19.83 25.69
N ARG A 21 -12.51 18.63 26.19
CA ARG A 21 -13.46 17.74 25.52
C ARG A 21 -14.84 18.40 25.32
N ASP A 22 -15.33 19.10 26.33
CA ASP A 22 -16.62 19.80 26.27
C ASP A 22 -16.60 21.00 25.32
N ASN A 23 -15.50 21.74 25.27
CA ASN A 23 -15.33 22.84 24.35
C ASN A 23 -15.30 22.37 22.90
N ILE A 24 -14.55 21.30 22.60
CA ILE A 24 -14.53 20.69 21.26
C ILE A 24 -15.94 20.20 20.88
N ARG A 25 -16.65 19.53 21.77
CA ARG A 25 -18.04 19.10 21.50
C ARG A 25 -18.96 20.26 21.18
N LYS A 26 -18.86 21.40 21.92
CA LYS A 26 -19.65 22.59 21.67
C LYS A 26 -19.33 23.23 20.33
N LEU A 27 -18.06 23.27 19.92
CA LEU A 27 -17.65 23.77 18.61
C LEU A 27 -18.26 22.93 17.47
N LEU A 28 -18.27 21.62 17.63
CA LEU A 28 -18.72 20.70 16.60
C LEU A 28 -20.24 20.46 16.56
N GLN A 29 -21.00 20.96 17.55
CA GLN A 29 -22.46 20.78 17.58
C GLN A 29 -23.20 21.43 16.40
N PHE A 30 -22.57 22.41 15.73
CA PHE A 30 -23.12 23.11 14.57
C PHE A 30 -22.73 22.45 13.23
N GLU A 31 -21.90 21.40 13.25
CA GLU A 31 -21.45 20.67 12.06
C GLU A 31 -22.31 19.41 11.87
N PRO A 32 -23.30 19.44 10.97
CA PRO A 32 -24.28 18.35 10.83
C PRO A 32 -23.68 17.05 10.27
N ASP A 33 -22.54 17.14 9.63
CA ASP A 33 -21.78 16.03 9.03
C ASP A 33 -20.85 15.33 10.03
N ILE A 34 -20.63 15.90 11.23
CA ILE A 34 -19.75 15.32 12.25
C ILE A 34 -20.58 14.81 13.43
N VAL A 35 -20.31 13.60 13.87
CA VAL A 35 -20.92 13.02 15.08
C VAL A 35 -19.82 12.56 16.05
N VAL A 36 -19.84 13.06 17.26
CA VAL A 36 -18.94 12.63 18.32
C VAL A 36 -19.46 11.29 18.87
N VAL A 37 -18.78 10.18 18.51
CA VAL A 37 -19.16 8.82 18.92
C VAL A 37 -18.57 8.43 20.26
N GLY A 38 -17.57 9.14 20.75
CA GLY A 38 -16.96 8.88 22.05
C GLY A 38 -16.11 10.04 22.53
N ALA A 39 -15.82 10.07 23.82
CA ALA A 39 -14.86 10.97 24.44
C ALA A 39 -14.14 10.23 25.56
N ALA A 40 -12.84 10.09 25.40
CA ALA A 40 -11.94 9.38 26.31
C ALA A 40 -11.09 10.37 27.10
N ARG A 41 -10.78 10.03 28.35
CA ARG A 41 -9.90 10.80 29.22
C ARG A 41 -8.47 10.22 29.27
N SER A 42 -8.24 9.11 28.60
CA SER A 42 -6.96 8.40 28.61
C SER A 42 -6.76 7.61 27.31
N GLY A 43 -5.52 7.20 27.04
CA GLY A 43 -5.18 6.37 25.89
C GLY A 43 -5.83 5.00 25.94
N GLU A 44 -5.91 4.37 27.12
CA GLU A 44 -6.56 3.06 27.30
C GLU A 44 -8.07 3.14 27.01
N GLU A 45 -8.75 4.14 27.56
CA GLU A 45 -10.18 4.35 27.30
C GLU A 45 -10.45 4.65 25.82
N ALA A 46 -9.54 5.41 25.17
CA ALA A 46 -9.62 5.69 23.75
C ALA A 46 -9.56 4.43 22.89
N LEU A 47 -8.69 3.48 23.20
CA LEU A 47 -8.58 2.20 22.50
C LEU A 47 -9.86 1.37 22.63
N GLN A 48 -10.44 1.26 23.84
CA GLN A 48 -11.68 0.54 24.07
C GLN A 48 -12.83 1.14 23.25
N ILE A 49 -13.00 2.46 23.30
CA ILE A 49 -14.05 3.15 22.54
C ILE A 49 -13.80 3.01 21.03
N ALA A 50 -12.55 3.08 20.58
CA ALA A 50 -12.23 2.98 19.16
C ALA A 50 -12.60 1.61 18.57
N VAL A 51 -12.36 0.52 19.28
CA VAL A 51 -12.73 -0.83 18.85
C VAL A 51 -14.27 -0.97 18.71
N ASP A 52 -15.02 -0.43 19.67
CA ASP A 52 -16.48 -0.53 19.70
C ASP A 52 -17.15 0.41 18.69
N GLN A 53 -16.73 1.68 18.66
CA GLN A 53 -17.39 2.73 17.90
C GLN A 53 -16.81 2.93 16.50
N LYS A 54 -15.64 2.37 16.22
CA LYS A 54 -14.96 2.44 14.92
C LYS A 54 -14.92 3.85 14.34
N PRO A 55 -14.29 4.83 15.02
CA PRO A 55 -14.27 6.22 14.59
C PRO A 55 -13.50 6.38 13.29
N HIS A 56 -13.97 7.31 12.43
CA HIS A 56 -13.19 7.72 11.25
C HIS A 56 -11.99 8.58 11.65
N VAL A 57 -12.18 9.45 12.65
CA VAL A 57 -11.16 10.38 13.13
C VAL A 57 -11.08 10.33 14.65
N ALA A 58 -9.86 10.33 15.19
CA ALA A 58 -9.60 10.54 16.60
C ALA A 58 -8.80 11.85 16.78
N LEU A 59 -9.35 12.78 17.53
CA LEU A 59 -8.61 13.94 18.03
C LEU A 59 -7.89 13.51 19.30
N MET A 60 -6.57 13.53 19.29
CA MET A 60 -5.73 12.94 20.33
C MET A 60 -4.83 13.98 20.99
N ASP A 61 -4.98 14.18 22.29
CA ASP A 61 -3.97 14.92 23.06
C ASP A 61 -2.69 14.11 23.24
N ILE A 62 -1.54 14.77 23.27
CA ILE A 62 -0.25 14.12 23.53
C ILE A 62 -0.06 13.84 25.01
N ASN A 63 -0.36 14.80 25.87
CA ASN A 63 -0.01 14.76 27.26
C ASN A 63 -1.14 14.14 28.11
N MET A 64 -1.13 12.82 28.22
CA MET A 64 -2.08 12.09 29.06
C MET A 64 -1.33 11.28 30.14
N PRO A 65 -1.93 11.08 31.33
CA PRO A 65 -1.22 10.56 32.49
C PRO A 65 -0.91 9.06 32.42
N ASP A 66 -1.67 8.25 31.67
CA ASP A 66 -1.55 6.79 31.61
C ASP A 66 -0.71 6.32 30.41
N MET A 67 -1.03 6.85 29.27
CA MET A 67 -0.39 6.54 27.97
C MET A 67 -0.30 7.82 27.17
N ASP A 68 0.92 8.18 26.74
CA ASP A 68 1.08 9.36 25.89
C ASP A 68 0.34 9.18 24.54
N GLY A 69 -0.13 10.31 23.99
CA GLY A 69 -0.94 10.28 22.76
C GLY A 69 -0.22 9.72 21.53
N ILE A 70 1.11 9.75 21.50
CA ILE A 70 1.91 9.16 20.40
C ILE A 70 1.83 7.64 20.48
N THR A 71 1.99 7.06 21.68
CA THR A 71 1.84 5.62 21.91
C THR A 71 0.40 5.17 21.68
N ALA A 72 -0.58 5.97 22.13
CA ALA A 72 -2.00 5.69 21.88
C ALA A 72 -2.33 5.73 20.38
N THR A 73 -1.75 6.66 19.62
CA THR A 73 -1.88 6.74 18.16
C THR A 73 -1.45 5.45 17.48
N LYS A 74 -0.26 4.94 17.82
CA LYS A 74 0.26 3.71 17.23
C LYS A 74 -0.66 2.53 17.48
N LYS A 75 -1.07 2.31 18.73
CA LYS A 75 -1.97 1.20 19.10
C LYS A 75 -3.35 1.34 18.44
N LEU A 76 -3.91 2.55 18.36
CA LEU A 76 -5.21 2.77 17.73
C LEU A 76 -5.18 2.46 16.23
N LYS A 77 -4.07 2.76 15.56
CA LYS A 77 -3.85 2.39 14.15
C LYS A 77 -3.75 0.89 13.94
N GLU A 78 -3.21 0.14 14.91
CA GLU A 78 -3.13 -1.32 14.85
C GLU A 78 -4.52 -1.95 15.00
N GLU A 79 -5.38 -1.43 15.92
CA GLU A 79 -6.72 -1.95 16.19
C GLU A 79 -7.77 -1.50 15.17
N VAL A 80 -7.73 -0.24 14.74
CA VAL A 80 -8.69 0.37 13.80
C VAL A 80 -7.93 1.00 12.64
N ARG A 81 -7.53 0.18 11.68
CA ARG A 81 -6.61 0.55 10.59
C ARG A 81 -7.07 1.75 9.75
N PHE A 82 -8.36 1.91 9.54
CA PHE A 82 -8.90 3.02 8.74
C PHE A 82 -8.98 4.34 9.53
N ALA A 83 -9.02 4.30 10.87
CA ALA A 83 -9.11 5.51 11.68
C ALA A 83 -7.92 6.45 11.43
N GLN A 84 -8.18 7.73 11.25
CA GLN A 84 -7.15 8.74 11.10
C GLN A 84 -7.02 9.53 12.41
N ILE A 85 -5.79 9.81 12.81
CA ILE A 85 -5.51 10.49 14.07
C ILE A 85 -5.01 11.90 13.79
N VAL A 86 -5.67 12.90 14.38
CA VAL A 86 -5.25 14.29 14.39
C VAL A 86 -4.78 14.62 15.81
N ILE A 87 -3.51 14.93 15.94
CA ILE A 87 -2.89 15.28 17.22
C ILE A 87 -3.23 16.73 17.58
N LEU A 88 -3.61 16.96 18.82
CA LEU A 88 -3.76 18.29 19.42
C LEU A 88 -2.70 18.48 20.50
N SER A 89 -1.84 19.49 20.40
CA SER A 89 -0.77 19.71 21.39
C SER A 89 -0.51 21.18 21.65
N VAL A 90 -0.15 21.48 22.90
CA VAL A 90 0.44 22.78 23.28
C VAL A 90 1.90 22.90 22.93
N GLN A 91 2.56 21.76 22.65
CA GLN A 91 3.97 21.67 22.32
C GLN A 91 4.16 21.71 20.80
N ASN A 92 4.81 22.76 20.31
CA ASN A 92 5.07 22.95 18.86
C ASN A 92 6.51 22.60 18.48
N GLU A 93 7.21 21.82 19.30
CA GLU A 93 8.59 21.42 18.99
C GLU A 93 8.62 20.44 17.80
N PRO A 94 9.53 20.64 16.82
CA PRO A 94 9.63 19.82 15.63
C PRO A 94 9.79 18.32 15.91
N ASP A 95 10.41 17.97 17.04
CA ASP A 95 10.63 16.59 17.44
C ASP A 95 9.35 15.86 17.85
N TYR A 96 8.41 16.55 18.53
CA TYR A 96 7.12 15.97 18.86
C TYR A 96 6.26 15.76 17.62
N MET A 97 6.24 16.74 16.72
CA MET A 97 5.54 16.61 15.43
C MET A 97 6.09 15.43 14.62
N ARG A 98 7.43 15.30 14.53
CA ARG A 98 8.06 14.18 13.82
C ARG A 98 7.68 12.83 14.43
N ARG A 99 7.72 12.70 15.74
CA ARG A 99 7.35 11.47 16.44
C ARG A 99 5.88 11.11 16.27
N ALA A 100 4.98 12.10 16.30
CA ALA A 100 3.55 11.92 16.06
C ALA A 100 3.29 11.39 14.63
N MET A 101 3.93 12.00 13.63
CA MET A 101 3.80 11.56 12.23
C MET A 101 4.38 10.15 12.01
N GLN A 102 5.51 9.83 12.64
CA GLN A 102 6.09 8.48 12.60
C GLN A 102 5.22 7.42 13.28
N ALA A 103 4.43 7.81 14.30
CA ALA A 103 3.45 6.93 14.94
C ALA A 103 2.18 6.71 14.11
N GLY A 104 2.05 7.40 12.97
CA GLY A 104 0.92 7.28 12.05
C GLY A 104 -0.17 8.35 12.25
N ALA A 105 0.13 9.46 12.93
CA ALA A 105 -0.77 10.60 12.92
C ALA A 105 -0.93 11.17 11.51
N ARG A 106 -2.15 11.57 11.17
CA ARG A 106 -2.48 12.19 9.88
C ARG A 106 -2.16 13.67 9.86
N ASP A 107 -2.40 14.34 10.99
CA ASP A 107 -2.21 15.77 11.11
C ASP A 107 -1.83 16.16 12.55
N PHE A 108 -1.33 17.38 12.71
CA PHE A 108 -0.88 17.92 13.99
C PHE A 108 -1.30 19.39 14.11
N LEU A 109 -2.15 19.69 15.10
CA LEU A 109 -2.67 21.02 15.36
C LEU A 109 -2.18 21.56 16.71
N SER A 110 -1.84 22.84 16.75
CA SER A 110 -1.50 23.54 18.00
C SER A 110 -2.76 23.85 18.82
N LYS A 111 -2.68 23.72 20.15
CA LYS A 111 -3.76 24.14 21.04
C LYS A 111 -3.59 25.64 21.45
N PRO A 112 -4.67 26.42 21.46
CA PRO A 112 -6.00 26.11 20.97
C PRO A 112 -6.08 26.22 19.44
N PRO A 113 -6.61 25.24 18.73
CA PRO A 113 -6.82 25.35 17.29
C PRO A 113 -7.94 26.34 16.98
N SER A 114 -7.89 27.03 15.86
CA SER A 114 -9.05 27.76 15.37
C SER A 114 -10.15 26.78 14.94
N THR A 115 -11.39 27.21 14.96
CA THR A 115 -12.54 26.39 14.58
C THR A 115 -12.39 25.87 13.13
N ASP A 116 -11.95 26.74 12.23
CA ASP A 116 -11.79 26.41 10.81
C ASP A 116 -10.67 25.39 10.58
N GLU A 117 -9.52 25.54 11.28
CA GLU A 117 -8.42 24.57 11.22
C GLU A 117 -8.86 23.20 11.72
N LEU A 118 -9.56 23.15 12.85
CA LEU A 118 -10.04 21.91 13.44
C LEU A 118 -11.01 21.17 12.51
N ILE A 119 -12.02 21.88 11.97
CA ILE A 119 -13.01 21.31 11.07
C ILE A 119 -12.35 20.82 9.77
N THR A 120 -11.43 21.60 9.21
CA THR A 120 -10.71 21.24 7.98
C THR A 120 -9.87 19.98 8.17
N ALA A 121 -9.13 19.89 9.27
CA ALA A 121 -8.34 18.70 9.61
C ALA A 121 -9.21 17.45 9.80
N ILE A 122 -10.35 17.58 10.52
CA ILE A 122 -11.31 16.49 10.73
C ILE A 122 -11.85 15.99 9.38
N ARG A 123 -12.31 16.89 8.50
CA ARG A 123 -12.87 16.51 7.19
C ARG A 123 -11.84 15.87 6.30
N SER A 124 -10.64 16.44 6.20
CA SER A 124 -9.54 15.86 5.41
C SER A 124 -9.16 14.46 5.91
N ALA A 125 -9.07 14.28 7.23
CA ALA A 125 -8.79 12.98 7.84
C ALA A 125 -9.94 11.98 7.60
N ALA A 126 -11.19 12.42 7.68
CA ALA A 126 -12.36 11.58 7.49
C ALA A 126 -12.51 11.08 6.03
N GLU A 127 -12.18 11.90 5.04
CA GLU A 127 -12.19 11.48 3.64
C GLU A 127 -11.25 10.28 3.41
N GLU A 128 -10.07 10.33 3.98
CA GLU A 128 -9.12 9.23 3.89
C GLU A 128 -9.59 8.00 4.67
N ALA A 129 -10.11 8.20 5.89
CA ALA A 129 -10.68 7.11 6.69
C ALA A 129 -11.80 6.37 5.95
N LYS A 130 -12.74 7.11 5.35
CA LYS A 130 -13.86 6.55 4.59
C LYS A 130 -13.40 5.78 3.34
N LYS A 131 -12.37 6.24 2.64
CA LYS A 131 -11.77 5.51 1.51
C LYS A 131 -11.23 4.15 1.96
N ILE A 132 -10.45 4.14 3.05
CA ILE A 132 -9.87 2.91 3.60
C ILE A 132 -10.97 1.99 4.15
N GLU A 133 -11.97 2.52 4.87
CA GLU A 133 -13.11 1.76 5.39
C GLU A 133 -13.92 1.14 4.24
N ALA A 134 -14.19 1.88 3.16
CA ALA A 134 -14.91 1.38 2.00
C ALA A 134 -14.19 0.21 1.31
N ILE A 135 -12.85 0.24 1.27
CA ILE A 135 -12.04 -0.87 0.76
C ILE A 135 -12.15 -2.10 1.68
N GLN A 136 -12.19 -1.88 3.01
CA GLN A 136 -12.33 -2.96 4.00
C GLN A 136 -13.74 -3.54 4.11
N LEU A 137 -14.78 -2.73 3.84
CA LEU A 137 -16.19 -3.13 3.88
C LEU A 137 -16.71 -3.70 2.56
N GLN A 138 -15.95 -3.61 1.47
CA GLN A 138 -16.28 -4.41 0.30
C GLN A 138 -16.14 -5.88 0.75
N PRO A 139 -17.24 -6.66 0.75
CA PRO A 139 -17.09 -8.08 0.97
C PRO A 139 -16.08 -8.55 -0.08
N PRO A 140 -15.12 -9.38 0.29
CA PRO A 140 -14.29 -10.02 -0.71
C PRO A 140 -15.25 -10.56 -1.77
N PRO A 141 -15.00 -10.34 -3.07
CA PRO A 141 -15.89 -10.86 -4.10
C PRO A 141 -16.16 -12.31 -3.72
N GLU A 142 -17.43 -12.70 -3.60
CA GLU A 142 -17.82 -14.07 -3.17
C GLU A 142 -17.06 -15.05 -4.05
N ILE A 143 -15.92 -15.50 -3.57
CA ILE A 143 -15.21 -16.62 -4.13
C ILE A 143 -16.03 -17.82 -3.69
N GLN A 144 -16.96 -18.22 -4.55
CA GLN A 144 -17.57 -19.52 -4.42
C GLN A 144 -16.42 -20.52 -4.33
N THR A 145 -16.24 -21.09 -3.14
CA THR A 145 -15.35 -22.22 -2.90
C THR A 145 -15.89 -23.42 -3.69
N GLY A 146 -15.66 -23.37 -5.00
CA GLY A 146 -15.82 -24.52 -5.88
C GLY A 146 -14.47 -25.21 -5.93
N TYR A 147 -14.43 -26.44 -5.45
CA TYR A 147 -13.34 -27.40 -5.68
C TYR A 147 -12.80 -27.27 -7.09
N LEU A 148 -11.47 -27.19 -7.23
CA LEU A 148 -10.75 -27.23 -8.49
C LEU A 148 -11.14 -28.48 -9.28
N ALA A 149 -12.11 -28.34 -10.17
CA ALA A 149 -12.27 -29.20 -11.34
C ALA A 149 -11.81 -28.39 -12.56
N PRO A 150 -11.14 -29.01 -13.54
CA PRO A 150 -10.53 -28.32 -14.66
C PRO A 150 -11.57 -27.75 -15.61
N GLY A 151 -11.74 -26.41 -15.59
CA GLY A 151 -12.63 -25.71 -16.49
C GLY A 151 -12.42 -24.21 -16.31
N LEU A 152 -11.79 -23.58 -17.30
CA LEU A 152 -11.54 -22.16 -17.43
C LEU A 152 -12.82 -21.33 -17.21
N ALA A 153 -13.06 -20.89 -15.97
CA ALA A 153 -13.96 -19.80 -15.67
C ALA A 153 -13.13 -18.54 -15.49
N SER A 154 -13.38 -17.51 -16.25
CA SER A 154 -12.72 -16.22 -16.30
C SER A 154 -12.60 -15.61 -14.88
N ARG A 155 -11.41 -15.73 -14.25
CA ARG A 155 -11.07 -14.93 -13.09
C ARG A 155 -10.92 -13.48 -13.55
N PRO A 156 -11.35 -12.47 -12.75
CA PRO A 156 -10.97 -11.09 -13.03
C PRO A 156 -9.44 -11.04 -13.17
N HIS A 157 -8.94 -10.36 -14.17
CA HIS A 157 -7.51 -10.26 -14.46
C HIS A 157 -6.78 -9.81 -13.20
N GLY A 158 -5.72 -10.53 -12.81
CA GLY A 158 -4.88 -10.17 -11.68
C GLY A 158 -4.25 -8.78 -11.88
N LYS A 159 -3.74 -8.17 -10.81
CA LYS A 159 -3.09 -6.87 -10.86
C LYS A 159 -1.58 -7.00 -10.98
N LEU A 160 -0.98 -6.25 -11.88
CA LEU A 160 0.46 -6.13 -12.04
C LEU A 160 0.98 -4.89 -11.31
N LEU A 161 1.81 -5.11 -10.30
CA LEU A 161 2.48 -4.08 -9.51
C LEU A 161 3.95 -4.04 -9.89
N THR A 162 4.43 -2.90 -10.37
CA THR A 162 5.84 -2.72 -10.69
C THR A 162 6.51 -1.84 -9.65
N VAL A 163 7.59 -2.31 -9.07
CA VAL A 163 8.45 -1.51 -8.18
C VAL A 163 9.62 -0.99 -9.02
N TYR A 164 9.72 0.32 -9.13
CA TYR A 164 10.69 0.98 -10.00
C TYR A 164 11.33 2.20 -9.34
N SER A 165 12.58 2.42 -9.66
CA SER A 165 13.26 3.69 -9.40
C SER A 165 14.24 3.97 -10.53
N PRO A 166 14.32 5.23 -11.02
CA PRO A 166 15.36 5.63 -11.98
C PRO A 166 16.75 5.66 -11.35
N LYS A 167 16.85 5.47 -10.03
CA LYS A 167 18.11 5.45 -9.27
C LYS A 167 18.33 4.08 -8.67
N GLY A 168 19.48 3.47 -8.96
CA GLY A 168 19.89 2.20 -8.36
C GLY A 168 20.17 2.32 -6.86
N GLY A 169 19.99 1.22 -6.13
CA GLY A 169 20.36 1.12 -4.70
C GLY A 169 19.39 1.77 -3.71
N VAL A 170 18.19 2.17 -4.15
CA VAL A 170 17.17 2.79 -3.28
C VAL A 170 16.26 1.78 -2.56
N GLY A 171 16.45 0.48 -2.83
CA GLY A 171 15.73 -0.59 -2.14
C GLY A 171 14.54 -1.19 -2.89
N CYS A 172 14.46 -1.06 -4.23
CA CYS A 172 13.38 -1.63 -5.03
C CYS A 172 13.21 -3.13 -4.79
N THR A 173 14.28 -3.91 -4.90
CA THR A 173 14.26 -5.38 -4.66
C THR A 173 13.80 -5.72 -3.25
N THR A 174 14.24 -4.96 -2.24
CA THR A 174 13.79 -5.14 -0.85
C THR A 174 12.29 -4.90 -0.73
N LEU A 175 11.77 -3.85 -1.34
CA LEU A 175 10.33 -3.54 -1.32
C LEU A 175 9.53 -4.57 -2.11
N ALA A 176 9.96 -4.91 -3.33
CA ALA A 176 9.27 -5.88 -4.18
C ALA A 176 9.13 -7.24 -3.51
N THR A 177 10.22 -7.76 -2.91
CA THR A 177 10.20 -9.05 -2.21
C THR A 177 9.27 -9.05 -1.00
N ASN A 178 9.34 -8.01 -0.16
CA ASN A 178 8.47 -7.92 1.03
C ASN A 178 7.00 -7.70 0.67
N ILE A 179 6.69 -6.90 -0.34
CA ILE A 179 5.33 -6.69 -0.83
C ILE A 179 4.77 -8.00 -1.40
N ALA A 180 5.54 -8.71 -2.22
CA ALA A 180 5.11 -9.98 -2.80
C ALA A 180 4.81 -11.04 -1.73
N ILE A 181 5.69 -11.16 -0.71
CA ILE A 181 5.45 -12.05 0.43
C ILE A 181 4.19 -11.64 1.21
N GLY A 182 4.03 -10.33 1.47
CA GLY A 182 2.88 -9.81 2.22
C GLY A 182 1.53 -9.94 1.50
N LEU A 183 1.54 -9.91 0.16
CA LEU A 183 0.34 -10.11 -0.66
C LEU A 183 0.00 -11.59 -0.89
N ASN A 184 0.98 -12.49 -0.74
CA ASN A 184 0.79 -13.91 -1.03
C ASN A 184 0.04 -14.62 0.09
N THR A 185 -1.20 -14.99 -0.17
CA THR A 185 -2.06 -15.81 0.69
C THR A 185 -2.72 -16.91 -0.12
N ASP A 186 -3.40 -17.86 0.53
CA ASP A 186 -4.18 -18.88 -0.18
C ASP A 186 -5.31 -18.27 -1.05
N GLU A 187 -5.83 -17.10 -0.66
CA GLU A 187 -6.87 -16.39 -1.38
C GLU A 187 -6.32 -15.50 -2.49
N THR A 188 -5.12 -14.99 -2.32
CA THR A 188 -4.43 -14.08 -3.24
C THR A 188 -3.09 -14.65 -3.70
N PRO A 189 -3.07 -15.72 -4.52
CA PRO A 189 -1.85 -16.29 -5.03
C PRO A 189 -1.06 -15.22 -5.80
N THR A 190 0.18 -15.02 -5.36
CA THR A 190 1.06 -13.97 -5.86
C THR A 190 2.31 -14.58 -6.49
N VAL A 191 2.79 -13.96 -7.57
CA VAL A 191 4.07 -14.28 -8.19
C VAL A 191 4.96 -13.05 -8.18
N LEU A 192 6.23 -13.24 -7.80
CA LEU A 192 7.28 -12.23 -7.90
C LEU A 192 8.12 -12.49 -9.14
N VAL A 193 8.29 -11.48 -9.96
CA VAL A 193 9.09 -11.54 -11.20
C VAL A 193 10.31 -10.64 -11.06
N ASP A 194 11.48 -11.19 -11.29
CA ASP A 194 12.71 -10.41 -11.41
C ASP A 194 12.79 -9.82 -12.83
N GLY A 195 12.44 -8.55 -12.96
CA GLY A 195 12.46 -7.80 -14.21
C GLY A 195 13.82 -7.14 -14.52
N ASN A 196 14.79 -7.23 -13.60
CA ASN A 196 16.17 -6.85 -13.86
C ASN A 196 16.94 -8.03 -14.49
N LEU A 197 16.77 -8.22 -15.77
CA LEU A 197 17.21 -9.44 -16.45
C LEU A 197 18.74 -9.62 -16.52
N GLN A 198 19.50 -8.53 -16.45
CA GLN A 198 20.97 -8.59 -16.53
C GLN A 198 21.62 -8.83 -15.18
N PHE A 199 21.11 -8.21 -14.12
CA PHE A 199 21.69 -8.24 -12.78
C PHE A 199 20.60 -8.39 -11.71
N GLY A 200 19.72 -9.40 -11.90
CA GLY A 200 18.62 -9.65 -10.98
C GLY A 200 19.09 -10.23 -9.65
N ASP A 201 18.57 -9.68 -8.57
CA ASP A 201 18.97 -10.02 -7.20
C ASP A 201 17.85 -10.71 -6.39
N VAL A 202 16.64 -10.85 -6.95
CA VAL A 202 15.48 -11.44 -6.23
C VAL A 202 15.80 -12.82 -5.68
N SER A 203 16.47 -13.67 -6.48
CA SER A 203 16.85 -15.02 -6.04
C SER A 203 17.83 -15.01 -4.87
N VAL A 204 18.75 -14.05 -4.85
CA VAL A 204 19.72 -13.85 -3.74
C VAL A 204 19.01 -13.40 -2.48
N PHE A 205 18.11 -12.40 -2.57
CA PHE A 205 17.31 -11.91 -1.45
C PHE A 205 16.45 -13.00 -0.81
N LEU A 206 15.93 -13.93 -1.60
CA LEU A 206 15.07 -15.02 -1.16
C LEU A 206 15.83 -16.34 -0.91
N ASN A 207 17.15 -16.34 -0.99
CA ASN A 207 18.00 -17.52 -0.83
C ASN A 207 17.56 -18.71 -1.71
N LEU A 208 17.20 -18.42 -2.98
CA LEU A 208 16.75 -19.42 -3.94
C LEU A 208 17.88 -19.81 -4.90
N GLN A 209 17.94 -21.10 -5.23
CA GLN A 209 18.86 -21.60 -6.27
C GLN A 209 18.16 -21.60 -7.61
N VAL A 210 18.57 -20.71 -8.51
CA VAL A 210 18.00 -20.58 -9.85
C VAL A 210 18.37 -21.81 -10.68
N LYS A 211 17.36 -22.54 -11.14
CA LYS A 211 17.51 -23.63 -12.12
C LYS A 211 16.97 -23.19 -13.47
N ASN A 212 15.78 -22.62 -13.46
CA ASN A 212 15.08 -22.08 -14.62
C ASN A 212 14.81 -20.59 -14.38
N SER A 213 14.62 -19.83 -15.45
CA SER A 213 14.48 -18.38 -15.42
C SER A 213 13.42 -17.89 -16.41
N ILE A 214 13.22 -16.59 -16.48
CA ILE A 214 12.32 -15.97 -17.45
C ILE A 214 12.69 -16.31 -18.91
N VAL A 215 13.96 -16.62 -19.21
CA VAL A 215 14.42 -17.04 -20.55
C VAL A 215 13.69 -18.30 -21.00
N ASP A 216 13.50 -19.26 -20.09
CA ASP A 216 12.85 -20.54 -20.38
C ASP A 216 11.36 -20.36 -20.72
N LEU A 217 10.69 -19.37 -20.14
CA LEU A 217 9.32 -19.00 -20.52
C LEU A 217 9.28 -18.12 -21.77
N ALA A 218 10.19 -17.16 -21.90
CA ALA A 218 10.25 -16.25 -23.03
C ALA A 218 10.49 -16.98 -24.34
N SER A 219 11.41 -17.97 -24.35
CA SER A 219 11.70 -18.79 -25.53
C SER A 219 10.50 -19.62 -25.99
N ARG A 220 9.55 -19.93 -25.09
CA ARG A 220 8.32 -20.69 -25.36
C ARG A 220 7.07 -19.81 -25.28
N SER A 221 7.22 -18.50 -25.47
CA SER A 221 6.15 -17.53 -25.25
C SER A 221 4.89 -17.73 -26.11
N GLU A 222 4.95 -18.51 -27.17
CA GLU A 222 3.80 -18.88 -28.01
C GLU A 222 3.02 -20.10 -27.47
N GLU A 223 3.64 -20.91 -26.62
CA GLU A 223 3.11 -22.19 -26.13
C GLU A 223 3.05 -22.25 -24.60
N ILE A 224 2.93 -21.09 -23.93
CA ILE A 224 2.90 -21.03 -22.47
C ILE A 224 1.64 -21.73 -21.95
N ASP A 225 1.86 -22.77 -21.15
CA ASP A 225 0.81 -23.49 -20.44
C ASP A 225 1.13 -23.62 -18.94
N VAL A 226 0.21 -24.21 -18.18
CA VAL A 226 0.34 -24.36 -16.72
C VAL A 226 1.54 -25.22 -16.34
N ASP A 227 1.80 -26.30 -17.08
CA ASP A 227 2.85 -27.25 -16.76
C ASP A 227 4.23 -26.62 -16.97
N ILE A 228 4.42 -25.90 -18.08
CA ILE A 228 5.67 -25.16 -18.37
C ILE A 228 5.93 -24.09 -17.29
N VAL A 229 4.89 -23.35 -16.88
CA VAL A 229 5.03 -22.29 -15.88
C VAL A 229 5.36 -22.87 -14.50
N GLU A 230 4.68 -23.94 -14.08
CA GLU A 230 4.96 -24.61 -12.81
C GLU A 230 6.38 -25.20 -12.74
N ASP A 231 6.92 -25.68 -13.85
CA ASP A 231 8.29 -26.21 -13.95
C ASP A 231 9.34 -25.09 -13.84
N VAL A 232 9.03 -23.89 -14.28
CA VAL A 232 9.97 -22.75 -14.30
C VAL A 232 9.89 -21.93 -13.01
N LEU A 233 8.71 -21.77 -12.43
CA LEU A 233 8.53 -20.99 -11.22
C LEU A 233 9.14 -21.68 -10.00
N MET A 234 10.02 -20.97 -9.32
CA MET A 234 10.55 -21.41 -8.04
C MET A 234 9.55 -21.15 -6.92
N ARG A 235 9.62 -21.96 -5.87
CA ARG A 235 8.81 -21.81 -4.66
C ARG A 235 9.68 -21.41 -3.47
N HIS A 236 9.38 -20.26 -2.90
CA HIS A 236 9.97 -19.80 -1.64
C HIS A 236 9.28 -20.50 -0.44
N GLU A 237 9.94 -20.55 0.74
CA GLU A 237 9.40 -21.17 1.95
C GLU A 237 8.09 -20.53 2.45
N SER A 238 7.85 -19.23 2.14
CA SER A 238 6.57 -18.55 2.40
C SER A 238 5.43 -19.00 1.47
N GLY A 239 5.67 -19.91 0.55
CA GLY A 239 4.72 -20.30 -0.49
C GLY A 239 4.69 -19.41 -1.72
N LEU A 240 5.39 -18.25 -1.70
CA LEU A 240 5.48 -17.33 -2.83
C LEU A 240 6.10 -18.03 -4.06
N ARG A 241 5.51 -17.81 -5.24
CA ARG A 241 6.08 -18.21 -6.52
C ARG A 241 7.03 -17.13 -7.05
N VAL A 242 8.15 -17.51 -7.60
CA VAL A 242 9.21 -16.58 -8.06
C VAL A 242 9.67 -16.95 -9.45
N LEU A 243 9.60 -15.99 -10.37
CA LEU A 243 10.20 -16.06 -11.70
C LEU A 243 11.52 -15.29 -11.67
N ALA A 244 12.63 -16.00 -11.69
CA ALA A 244 13.95 -15.41 -11.59
C ALA A 244 14.45 -14.83 -12.90
N ALA A 245 15.36 -13.86 -12.81
CA ALA A 245 16.23 -13.46 -13.91
C ALA A 245 17.21 -14.58 -14.29
N PRO A 246 17.76 -14.57 -15.50
CA PRO A 246 18.76 -15.54 -15.93
C PRO A 246 20.06 -15.43 -15.11
N GLN A 247 20.75 -16.55 -14.92
CA GLN A 247 22.02 -16.58 -14.17
C GLN A 247 23.19 -15.88 -14.88
N ARG A 248 23.08 -15.69 -16.19
CA ARG A 248 24.09 -15.06 -17.01
C ARG A 248 23.52 -13.88 -17.77
N PRO A 249 24.11 -12.68 -17.66
CA PRO A 249 23.62 -11.49 -18.34
C PRO A 249 23.45 -11.65 -19.85
N GLU A 250 24.32 -12.47 -20.49
CA GLU A 250 24.27 -12.71 -21.93
C GLU A 250 22.97 -13.39 -22.38
N MET A 251 22.34 -14.16 -21.49
CA MET A 251 21.05 -14.80 -21.78
C MET A 251 19.90 -13.80 -21.82
N ALA A 252 20.06 -12.64 -21.17
CA ALA A 252 19.06 -11.58 -21.21
C ALA A 252 18.95 -10.94 -22.60
N ASP A 253 20.05 -10.91 -23.38
CA ASP A 253 20.09 -10.33 -24.71
C ASP A 253 19.26 -11.13 -25.74
N GLU A 254 18.91 -12.39 -25.39
CA GLU A 254 18.08 -13.26 -26.23
C GLU A 254 16.58 -12.97 -26.08
N ILE A 255 16.19 -12.21 -25.02
CA ILE A 255 14.79 -11.95 -24.68
C ILE A 255 14.29 -10.70 -25.38
N GLN A 256 13.15 -10.81 -26.05
CA GLN A 256 12.46 -9.68 -26.67
C GLN A 256 11.35 -9.14 -25.75
N ALA A 257 11.12 -7.83 -25.81
CA ALA A 257 10.08 -7.14 -25.02
C ALA A 257 8.68 -7.78 -25.18
N GLU A 258 8.30 -8.20 -26.40
CA GLU A 258 7.01 -8.84 -26.66
C GLU A 258 6.89 -10.24 -26.00
N GLN A 259 8.00 -10.96 -25.86
CA GLN A 259 8.00 -12.25 -25.14
C GLN A 259 7.75 -12.03 -23.64
N VAL A 260 8.39 -11.01 -23.05
CA VAL A 260 8.15 -10.61 -21.65
C VAL A 260 6.68 -10.22 -21.45
N LYS A 261 6.10 -9.42 -22.36
CA LYS A 261 4.68 -9.08 -22.32
C LYS A 261 3.77 -10.32 -22.32
N LYS A 262 4.07 -11.33 -23.15
CA LYS A 262 3.28 -12.58 -23.19
C LYS A 262 3.37 -13.33 -21.87
N VAL A 263 4.56 -13.48 -21.31
CA VAL A 263 4.77 -14.11 -20.00
C VAL A 263 3.99 -13.36 -18.92
N LEU A 264 4.12 -12.03 -18.83
CA LEU A 264 3.43 -11.22 -17.82
C LEU A 264 1.90 -11.26 -17.98
N ARG A 265 1.38 -11.24 -19.21
CA ARG A 265 -0.07 -11.41 -19.48
C ARG A 265 -0.57 -12.77 -19.01
N TYR A 266 0.18 -13.84 -19.25
CA TYR A 266 -0.16 -15.18 -18.77
C TYR A 266 -0.17 -15.22 -17.23
N LEU A 267 0.86 -14.69 -16.58
CA LEU A 267 0.92 -14.63 -15.12
C LEU A 267 -0.24 -13.79 -14.54
N LYS A 268 -0.56 -12.66 -15.15
CA LYS A 268 -1.69 -11.78 -14.76
C LYS A 268 -3.06 -12.47 -14.89
N GLN A 269 -3.19 -13.45 -15.77
CA GLN A 269 -4.44 -14.24 -15.89
C GLN A 269 -4.56 -15.33 -14.83
N ASN A 270 -3.45 -15.81 -14.27
CA ASN A 270 -3.41 -16.97 -13.39
C ASN A 270 -3.12 -16.63 -11.92
N TYR A 271 -2.59 -15.45 -11.61
CA TYR A 271 -2.27 -14.97 -10.27
C TYR A 271 -3.12 -13.75 -9.90
N ALA A 272 -3.43 -13.59 -8.61
CA ALA A 272 -4.13 -12.41 -8.10
C ALA A 272 -3.24 -11.17 -8.18
N TYR A 273 -1.93 -11.34 -7.90
CA TYR A 273 -0.94 -10.30 -8.03
C TYR A 273 0.31 -10.80 -8.75
N VAL A 274 0.81 -9.99 -9.66
CA VAL A 274 2.13 -10.12 -10.27
C VAL A 274 2.95 -8.93 -9.80
N VAL A 275 3.93 -9.15 -8.94
CA VAL A 275 4.84 -8.12 -8.46
C VAL A 275 6.11 -8.19 -9.31
N VAL A 276 6.53 -7.07 -9.90
CA VAL A 276 7.72 -7.00 -10.73
C VAL A 276 8.76 -6.11 -10.08
N ASP A 277 9.93 -6.66 -9.78
CA ASP A 277 11.13 -5.90 -9.41
C ASP A 277 11.81 -5.44 -10.70
N SER A 278 11.70 -4.17 -11.04
CA SER A 278 12.16 -3.66 -12.33
C SER A 278 13.58 -3.10 -12.26
N SER A 279 14.29 -3.19 -13.38
CA SER A 279 15.58 -2.52 -13.58
C SER A 279 15.45 -1.00 -13.41
N SER A 280 16.52 -0.33 -12.96
CA SER A 280 16.58 1.13 -12.94
C SER A 280 16.80 1.74 -14.32
N THR A 281 17.08 0.93 -15.34
CA THR A 281 17.29 1.36 -16.73
C THR A 281 15.96 1.40 -17.46
N MET A 282 15.70 2.45 -18.22
CA MET A 282 14.50 2.59 -19.05
C MET A 282 14.76 2.03 -20.45
N ASP A 283 14.87 0.69 -20.52
CA ASP A 283 15.04 -0.06 -21.76
C ASP A 283 13.70 -0.60 -22.30
N ASP A 284 13.73 -1.30 -23.44
CA ASP A 284 12.54 -1.86 -24.08
C ASP A 284 11.80 -2.86 -23.19
N ILE A 285 12.53 -3.61 -22.34
CA ILE A 285 11.95 -4.56 -21.37
C ILE A 285 11.20 -3.80 -20.28
N THR A 286 11.82 -2.78 -19.69
CA THR A 286 11.20 -1.93 -18.67
C THR A 286 9.96 -1.23 -19.22
N LEU A 287 10.02 -0.71 -20.45
CA LEU A 287 8.86 -0.10 -21.12
C LEU A 287 7.74 -1.13 -21.34
N ALA A 288 8.09 -2.36 -21.73
CA ALA A 288 7.12 -3.44 -21.91
C ALA A 288 6.45 -3.86 -20.60
N ILE A 289 7.17 -3.83 -19.47
CA ILE A 289 6.63 -4.06 -18.13
C ILE A 289 5.67 -2.92 -17.76
N LEU A 290 6.08 -1.67 -17.92
CA LEU A 290 5.27 -0.49 -17.60
C LEU A 290 3.96 -0.45 -18.40
N ASP A 291 3.97 -0.87 -19.65
CA ASP A 291 2.78 -0.94 -20.52
C ASP A 291 1.68 -1.88 -19.97
N LEU A 292 2.06 -2.89 -19.19
CA LEU A 292 1.12 -3.84 -18.56
C LEU A 292 0.84 -3.53 -17.08
N THR A 293 1.50 -2.54 -16.52
CA THR A 293 1.45 -2.20 -15.10
C THR A 293 0.12 -1.54 -14.73
N ASP A 294 -0.57 -2.10 -13.73
CA ASP A 294 -1.78 -1.49 -13.16
C ASP A 294 -1.44 -0.51 -12.03
N VAL A 295 -0.36 -0.80 -11.27
CA VAL A 295 0.10 0.05 -10.16
C VAL A 295 1.61 0.16 -10.20
N LEU A 296 2.12 1.37 -10.27
CA LEU A 296 3.55 1.66 -10.21
C LEU A 296 3.94 2.16 -8.82
N LEU A 297 4.84 1.46 -8.16
CA LEU A 297 5.45 1.87 -6.91
C LEU A 297 6.78 2.58 -7.21
N ALA A 298 6.73 3.89 -7.36
CA ALA A 298 7.91 4.71 -7.61
C ALA A 298 8.70 4.92 -6.32
N VAL A 299 9.92 4.39 -6.24
CA VAL A 299 10.78 4.49 -5.06
C VAL A 299 11.78 5.62 -5.23
N ALA A 300 11.82 6.53 -4.25
CA ALA A 300 12.73 7.67 -4.24
C ALA A 300 13.36 7.87 -2.86
N THR A 301 14.58 8.38 -2.84
CA THR A 301 15.27 8.85 -1.64
C THR A 301 15.24 10.37 -1.57
N THR A 302 15.46 10.96 -0.38
CA THR A 302 15.34 12.40 -0.14
C THR A 302 16.55 13.23 -0.60
N ASP A 303 17.45 12.63 -1.38
CA ASP A 303 18.60 13.33 -1.96
C ASP A 303 18.23 14.02 -3.29
N ILE A 304 18.94 15.11 -3.59
CA ILE A 304 18.66 15.97 -4.76
C ILE A 304 18.69 15.21 -6.10
N PRO A 305 19.67 14.32 -6.39
CA PRO A 305 19.66 13.52 -7.61
C PRO A 305 18.40 12.65 -7.73
N SER A 306 18.02 11.96 -6.68
CA SER A 306 16.82 11.09 -6.68
C SER A 306 15.53 11.88 -6.94
N ILE A 307 15.39 13.06 -6.33
CA ILE A 307 14.24 13.95 -6.58
C ILE A 307 14.19 14.42 -8.02
N LYS A 308 15.35 14.81 -8.58
CA LYS A 308 15.45 15.22 -9.99
C LYS A 308 15.06 14.09 -10.93
N ASP A 309 15.61 12.89 -10.70
CA ASP A 309 15.36 11.73 -11.56
C ASP A 309 13.90 11.24 -11.44
N SER A 310 13.30 11.32 -10.25
CA SER A 310 11.88 11.05 -10.06
C SER A 310 11.00 12.04 -10.83
N ARG A 311 11.37 13.32 -10.88
CA ARG A 311 10.65 14.30 -11.69
C ARG A 311 10.68 13.95 -13.18
N LEU A 312 11.86 13.57 -13.70
CA LEU A 312 11.99 13.13 -15.08
C LEU A 312 11.17 11.88 -15.37
N LEU A 313 11.10 10.94 -14.39
CA LEU A 313 10.23 9.79 -14.49
C LEU A 313 8.76 10.18 -14.63
N PHE A 314 8.25 11.09 -13.78
CA PHE A 314 6.85 11.54 -13.86
C PHE A 314 6.54 12.28 -15.18
N ASP A 315 7.50 13.05 -15.71
CA ASP A 315 7.37 13.69 -17.02
C ASP A 315 7.25 12.63 -18.13
N LEU A 316 8.08 11.57 -18.08
CA LEU A 316 8.03 10.45 -19.02
C LEU A 316 6.73 9.65 -18.90
N LEU A 317 6.29 9.31 -17.67
CA LEU A 317 5.02 8.59 -17.43
C LEU A 317 3.80 9.37 -17.96
N SER A 318 3.87 10.70 -17.90
CA SER A 318 2.84 11.56 -18.48
C SER A 318 2.81 11.49 -20.02
N ILE A 319 3.98 11.33 -20.66
CA ILE A 319 4.08 11.12 -22.12
C ILE A 319 3.55 9.73 -22.52
N LEU A 320 3.78 8.74 -21.66
CA LEU A 320 3.29 7.36 -21.84
C LEU A 320 1.80 7.21 -21.47
N GLU A 321 1.10 8.29 -21.17
CA GLU A 321 -0.31 8.31 -20.75
C GLU A 321 -0.58 7.46 -19.49
N PHE A 322 0.42 7.25 -18.64
CA PHE A 322 0.27 6.53 -17.40
C PHE A 322 -0.53 7.37 -16.39
N HIS A 323 -1.67 6.86 -15.91
CA HIS A 323 -2.56 7.60 -15.02
C HIS A 323 -1.92 7.81 -13.64
N ARG A 324 -1.96 9.06 -13.13
CA ARG A 324 -1.37 9.41 -11.82
C ARG A 324 -1.98 8.67 -10.64
N GLU A 325 -3.22 8.25 -10.73
CA GLU A 325 -3.93 7.43 -9.71
C GLU A 325 -3.36 6.01 -9.60
N ASN A 326 -2.54 5.60 -10.55
CA ASN A 326 -1.89 4.29 -10.58
C ASN A 326 -0.41 4.35 -10.12
N ILE A 327 0.03 5.50 -9.57
CA ILE A 327 1.40 5.70 -9.08
C ILE A 327 1.39 5.87 -7.55
#